data_c36f803736092034d80082d6c81fffdc
#
_entry.id   c36f803736092034d80082d6c81fffdc
#
_cell.length_a   1.000
_cell.length_b   1.000
_cell.length_c   1.000
_cell.angle_alpha   90.00
_cell.angle_beta   90.00
_cell.angle_gamma   90.00
#
_symmetry.space_group_name_H-M   'P 1'
#
loop_
_entity.id
_entity.type
_entity.pdbx_description
1 polymer ?
#
loop_
_entity_poly.entity_id
_entity_poly.type
_entity_poly.pdbx_seq_one_letter_code
_entity_poly.pdbx_strand_id
1 'polypeptide(L)'
;DKLNLRYEEEILRYKMLCNDKIPKRVAKKYNINPRYSTFGEWEKYIKEKISKISNEELREYQRYINLKRTNVTSISELLNVFFIPFLIALISPLIVEGLKTCTEVKFDNIIASIIYFLFIYFLLICGGLLIVKNLSKEDREQKRNQLFYNDIYEIVQKEIEKRSNYTYLI
;
A
#
# COMPACT_ATOMS: atom_id res chain seq x y z
N ASP A 1 11.03 10.64 19.74
CA ASP A 1 9.74 10.97 19.13
C ASP A 1 9.03 11.99 20.02
N LYS A 2 9.22 13.29 19.71
CA LYS A 2 8.76 14.42 20.54
C LYS A 2 7.22 14.49 20.63
N LEU A 3 6.51 13.95 19.65
CA LEU A 3 5.04 13.85 19.64
C LEU A 3 4.49 12.71 20.49
N ASN A 4 5.35 11.77 20.90
CA ASN A 4 4.94 10.54 21.61
C ASN A 4 3.76 9.81 20.96
N LEU A 5 3.67 9.90 19.63
CA LEU A 5 2.74 9.14 18.81
C LEU A 5 3.37 7.78 18.51
N ARG A 6 2.74 6.73 19.01
CA ARG A 6 3.08 5.37 18.58
C ARG A 6 2.51 5.12 17.18
N TYR A 7 3.25 5.54 16.15
CA TYR A 7 2.79 5.51 14.75
C TYR A 7 2.20 4.16 14.33
N GLU A 8 2.84 3.06 14.69
CA GLU A 8 2.35 1.73 14.34
C GLU A 8 0.95 1.46 14.91
N GLU A 9 0.71 1.85 16.16
CA GLU A 9 -0.59 1.71 16.81
C GLU A 9 -1.62 2.66 16.21
N GLU A 10 -1.25 3.90 15.94
CA GLU A 10 -2.16 4.91 15.36
C GLU A 10 -2.54 4.57 13.91
N ILE A 11 -1.61 4.07 13.09
CA ILE A 11 -1.89 3.55 11.75
C ILE A 11 -2.89 2.39 11.82
N LEU A 12 -2.75 1.48 12.79
CA LEU A 12 -3.68 0.38 12.94
C LEU A 12 -5.07 0.86 13.36
N ARG A 13 -5.16 1.83 14.27
CA ARG A 13 -6.43 2.47 14.66
C ARG A 13 -7.08 3.19 13.49
N TYR A 14 -6.29 3.92 12.70
CA TYR A 14 -6.76 4.58 11.49
C TYR A 14 -7.29 3.57 10.46
N LYS A 15 -6.61 2.43 10.27
CA LYS A 15 -7.09 1.32 9.43
C LYS A 15 -8.45 0.79 9.91
N MET A 16 -8.65 0.69 11.22
CA MET A 16 -9.96 0.29 11.79
C MET A 16 -11.05 1.31 11.46
N LEU A 17 -10.77 2.61 11.54
CA LEU A 17 -11.71 3.66 11.13
C LEU A 17 -12.06 3.57 9.64
N CYS A 18 -11.13 3.08 8.81
CA CYS A 18 -11.37 2.79 7.40
C CYS A 18 -12.10 1.46 7.14
N ASN A 19 -12.61 0.78 8.18
CA ASN A 19 -13.24 -0.54 8.11
C ASN A 19 -12.31 -1.66 7.58
N ASP A 20 -11.00 -1.49 7.69
CA ASP A 20 -10.06 -2.54 7.34
C ASP A 20 -10.03 -3.62 8.42
N LYS A 21 -10.03 -4.89 7.98
CA LYS A 21 -9.92 -6.04 8.90
C LYS A 21 -8.48 -6.18 9.39
N ILE A 22 -8.25 -5.92 10.66
CA ILE A 22 -6.96 -6.16 11.30
C ILE A 22 -6.92 -7.63 11.80
N PRO A 23 -5.82 -8.36 11.49
CA PRO A 23 -5.66 -9.71 12.02
C PRO A 23 -5.71 -9.72 13.57
N LYS A 24 -6.47 -10.64 14.16
CA LYS A 24 -6.63 -10.76 15.63
C LYS A 24 -5.28 -10.82 16.38
N ARG A 25 -4.27 -11.48 15.77
CA ARG A 25 -2.91 -11.54 16.32
C ARG A 25 -2.27 -10.15 16.47
N VAL A 26 -2.44 -9.29 15.46
CA VAL A 26 -1.87 -7.93 15.44
C VAL A 26 -2.61 -7.07 16.46
N ALA A 27 -3.94 -7.10 16.45
CA ALA A 27 -4.76 -6.37 17.42
C ALA A 27 -4.39 -6.74 18.87
N LYS A 28 -4.17 -8.04 19.17
CA LYS A 28 -3.75 -8.51 20.48
C LYS A 28 -2.32 -8.06 20.84
N LYS A 29 -1.38 -8.14 19.89
CA LYS A 29 0.04 -7.74 20.10
C LYS A 29 0.15 -6.28 20.55
N TYR A 30 -0.61 -5.39 19.93
CA TYR A 30 -0.57 -3.95 20.21
C TYR A 30 -1.66 -3.49 21.18
N ASN A 31 -2.44 -4.41 21.78
CA ASN A 31 -3.58 -4.11 22.65
C ASN A 31 -4.49 -3.01 22.06
N ILE A 32 -4.81 -3.18 20.76
CA ILE A 32 -5.55 -2.17 20.01
C ILE A 32 -7.03 -2.36 20.33
N ASN A 33 -7.55 -1.49 21.17
CA ASN A 33 -8.98 -1.26 21.29
C ASN A 33 -9.38 -0.09 20.38
N PRO A 34 -10.55 -0.10 19.77
CA PRO A 34 -11.06 1.06 19.06
C PRO A 34 -11.09 2.25 20.02
N ARG A 35 -10.17 3.20 19.81
CA ARG A 35 -10.06 4.40 20.65
C ARG A 35 -10.99 5.49 20.17
N TYR A 36 -11.33 5.44 18.89
CA TYR A 36 -12.13 6.45 18.20
C TYR A 36 -13.30 5.77 17.51
N SER A 37 -14.48 6.39 17.60
CA SER A 37 -15.68 5.92 16.91
C SER A 37 -15.79 6.56 15.52
N THR A 38 -15.21 7.75 15.35
CA THR A 38 -15.29 8.54 14.12
C THR A 38 -13.95 9.16 13.75
N PHE A 39 -13.79 9.51 12.47
CA PHE A 39 -12.64 10.29 12.00
C PHE A 39 -12.51 11.65 12.71
N GLY A 40 -13.63 12.30 13.04
CA GLY A 40 -13.61 13.57 13.77
C GLY A 40 -13.00 13.46 15.17
N GLU A 41 -13.25 12.36 15.89
CA GLU A 41 -12.63 12.11 17.19
C GLU A 41 -11.11 11.89 17.05
N TRP A 42 -10.71 11.12 16.03
CA TRP A 42 -9.30 10.93 15.71
C TRP A 42 -8.61 12.24 15.33
N GLU A 43 -9.21 13.03 14.46
CA GLU A 43 -8.69 14.33 14.05
C GLU A 43 -8.54 15.28 15.25
N LYS A 44 -9.53 15.32 16.14
CA LYS A 44 -9.48 16.12 17.38
C LYS A 44 -8.30 15.69 18.27
N TYR A 45 -8.10 14.38 18.42
CA TYR A 45 -6.97 13.86 19.20
C TYR A 45 -5.61 14.28 18.59
N ILE A 46 -5.46 14.16 17.27
CA ILE A 46 -4.22 14.56 16.59
C ILE A 46 -3.99 16.08 16.76
N LYS A 47 -5.04 16.89 16.57
CA LYS A 47 -4.98 18.36 16.79
C LYS A 47 -4.56 18.70 18.21
N GLU A 48 -5.10 18.03 19.21
CA GLU A 48 -4.72 18.24 20.62
C GLU A 48 -3.24 17.91 20.88
N LYS A 49 -2.72 16.86 20.24
CA LYS A 49 -1.30 16.52 20.34
C LYS A 49 -0.41 17.57 19.66
N ILE A 50 -0.78 18.00 18.47
CA ILE A 50 -0.05 18.98 17.67
C ILE A 50 -0.06 20.38 18.33
N SER A 51 -1.16 20.76 18.98
CA SER A 51 -1.27 22.07 19.64
C SER A 51 -0.26 22.27 20.78
N LYS A 52 0.27 21.18 21.36
CA LYS A 52 1.21 21.19 22.48
C LYS A 52 2.69 21.35 22.08
N ILE A 53 3.00 21.27 20.78
CA ILE A 53 4.37 21.37 20.27
C ILE A 53 4.69 22.79 19.78
N SER A 54 5.99 23.17 19.83
CA SER A 54 6.47 24.45 19.37
C SER A 54 6.34 24.61 17.84
N ASN A 55 6.43 25.84 17.33
CA ASN A 55 6.38 26.10 15.89
C ASN A 55 7.56 25.47 15.13
N GLU A 56 8.74 25.42 15.72
CA GLU A 56 9.93 24.80 15.12
C GLU A 56 9.74 23.29 15.01
N GLU A 57 9.33 22.66 16.10
CA GLU A 57 9.04 21.23 16.14
C GLU A 57 7.92 20.84 15.18
N LEU A 58 6.92 21.72 15.01
CA LEU A 58 5.81 21.50 14.09
C LEU A 58 6.28 21.50 12.63
N ARG A 59 7.21 22.40 12.26
CA ARG A 59 7.83 22.42 10.92
C ARG A 59 8.72 21.21 10.66
N GLU A 60 9.51 20.77 11.63
CA GLU A 60 10.29 19.53 11.54
C GLU A 60 9.38 18.33 11.36
N TYR A 61 8.28 18.29 12.11
CA TYR A 61 7.28 17.24 12.01
C TYR A 61 6.60 17.23 10.63
N GLN A 62 6.25 18.40 10.10
CA GLN A 62 5.71 18.52 8.76
C GLN A 62 6.66 17.93 7.72
N ARG A 63 7.96 18.21 7.79
CA ARG A 63 8.99 17.64 6.90
C ARG A 63 9.04 16.12 7.02
N TYR A 64 9.03 15.60 8.25
CA TYR A 64 9.03 14.15 8.49
C TYR A 64 7.81 13.47 7.88
N ILE A 65 6.61 14.00 8.11
CA ILE A 65 5.37 13.45 7.53
C ILE A 65 5.38 13.54 6.00
N ASN A 66 5.88 14.65 5.45
CA ASN A 66 6.00 14.79 3.99
C ASN A 66 6.92 13.73 3.38
N LEU A 67 8.06 13.45 3.99
CA LEU A 67 8.96 12.36 3.55
C LEU A 67 8.28 11.00 3.63
N LYS A 68 7.52 10.72 4.69
CA LYS A 68 6.77 9.46 4.81
C LYS A 68 5.68 9.33 3.76
N ARG A 69 4.99 10.43 3.43
CA ARG A 69 3.95 10.48 2.40
C ARG A 69 4.49 10.24 1.00
N THR A 70 5.64 10.84 0.67
CA THR A 70 6.23 10.80 -0.68
C THR A 70 7.02 9.52 -0.95
N ASN A 71 7.55 8.86 0.09
CA ASN A 71 8.35 7.64 -0.06
C ASN A 71 7.51 6.36 -0.28
N VAL A 72 6.21 6.49 -0.43
CA VAL A 72 5.34 5.35 -0.79
C VAL A 72 5.36 5.17 -2.31
N THR A 73 6.34 4.42 -2.81
CA THR A 73 6.31 3.92 -4.20
C THR A 73 5.18 2.90 -4.33
N SER A 74 4.28 3.13 -5.26
CA SER A 74 3.20 2.18 -5.54
C SER A 74 3.79 0.88 -6.12
N ILE A 75 3.57 -0.24 -5.43
CA ILE A 75 3.95 -1.58 -5.96
C ILE A 75 3.25 -1.83 -7.30
N SER A 76 2.07 -1.26 -7.52
CA SER A 76 1.35 -1.35 -8.79
C SER A 76 2.11 -0.72 -9.95
N GLU A 77 2.87 0.36 -9.72
CA GLU A 77 3.72 0.97 -10.75
C GLU A 77 4.91 0.07 -11.10
N LEU A 78 5.58 -0.49 -10.09
CA LEU A 78 6.66 -1.47 -10.30
C LEU A 78 6.18 -2.70 -11.06
N LEU A 79 4.98 -3.19 -10.75
CA LEU A 79 4.37 -4.31 -11.46
C LEU A 79 4.10 -4.00 -12.93
N ASN A 80 3.50 -2.86 -13.23
CA ASN A 80 3.17 -2.49 -14.59
C ASN A 80 4.42 -2.22 -15.45
N VAL A 81 5.45 -1.60 -14.85
CA VAL A 81 6.66 -1.20 -15.58
C VAL A 81 7.64 -2.36 -15.79
N PHE A 82 7.77 -3.27 -14.81
CA PHE A 82 8.78 -4.32 -14.89
C PHE A 82 8.19 -5.72 -15.01
N PHE A 83 7.21 -6.07 -14.21
CA PHE A 83 6.76 -7.44 -14.08
C PHE A 83 5.91 -7.90 -15.27
N ILE A 84 5.02 -7.07 -15.78
CA ILE A 84 4.18 -7.42 -16.95
C ILE A 84 5.04 -7.57 -18.21
N PRO A 85 5.94 -6.64 -18.59
CA PRO A 85 6.85 -6.83 -19.71
C PRO A 85 7.76 -8.05 -19.56
N PHE A 86 8.26 -8.32 -18.35
CA PHE A 86 9.08 -9.48 -18.05
C PHE A 86 8.31 -10.79 -18.25
N LEU A 87 7.06 -10.87 -17.80
CA LEU A 87 6.20 -12.05 -18.04
C LEU A 87 5.94 -12.25 -19.53
N ILE A 88 5.65 -11.18 -20.28
CA ILE A 88 5.44 -11.26 -21.73
C ILE A 88 6.72 -11.79 -22.42
N ALA A 89 7.89 -11.29 -22.03
CA ALA A 89 9.17 -11.74 -22.59
C ALA A 89 9.47 -13.20 -22.30
N LEU A 90 9.07 -13.72 -21.13
CA LEU A 90 9.21 -15.15 -20.77
C LEU A 90 8.21 -16.05 -21.50
N ILE A 91 6.99 -15.60 -21.70
CA ILE A 91 5.90 -16.43 -22.27
C ILE A 91 6.01 -16.46 -23.80
N SER A 92 6.43 -15.37 -24.45
CA SER A 92 6.51 -15.29 -25.92
C SER A 92 7.35 -16.38 -26.56
N PRO A 93 8.58 -16.71 -26.11
CA PRO A 93 9.38 -17.82 -26.67
C PRO A 93 8.69 -19.18 -26.51
N LEU A 94 8.02 -19.41 -25.36
CA LEU A 94 7.32 -20.67 -25.09
C LEU A 94 6.15 -20.88 -26.03
N ILE A 95 5.39 -19.81 -26.34
CA ILE A 95 4.29 -19.86 -27.30
C ILE A 95 4.83 -20.14 -28.73
N VAL A 96 5.91 -19.44 -29.12
CA VAL A 96 6.51 -19.61 -30.46
C VAL A 96 7.06 -21.03 -30.63
N GLU A 97 7.77 -21.55 -29.63
CA GLU A 97 8.33 -22.90 -29.68
C GLU A 97 7.23 -23.99 -29.70
N GLY A 98 6.16 -23.73 -28.94
CA GLY A 98 4.99 -24.59 -28.95
C GLY A 98 4.28 -24.62 -30.27
N LEU A 99 4.11 -23.50 -30.93
CA LEU A 99 3.51 -23.42 -32.25
C LEU A 99 4.36 -24.17 -33.30
N LYS A 100 5.70 -24.05 -33.25
CA LYS A 100 6.62 -24.80 -34.10
C LYS A 100 6.49 -26.31 -33.89
N THR A 101 6.47 -26.77 -32.66
CA THR A 101 6.31 -28.18 -32.30
C THR A 101 4.98 -28.74 -32.81
N CYS A 102 3.91 -27.98 -32.73
CA CYS A 102 2.61 -28.39 -33.26
C CYS A 102 2.57 -28.55 -34.80
N THR A 103 3.45 -27.83 -35.54
CA THR A 103 3.51 -27.91 -37.02
C THR A 103 4.39 -29.06 -37.54
N GLU A 104 5.33 -29.55 -36.71
CA GLU A 104 6.33 -30.56 -37.10
C GLU A 104 6.01 -32.00 -36.66
N VAL A 105 4.97 -32.24 -35.85
CA VAL A 105 4.76 -33.53 -35.14
C VAL A 105 3.61 -34.35 -35.72
N LYS A 106 3.79 -35.69 -35.76
CA LYS A 106 2.78 -36.70 -36.14
C LYS A 106 1.57 -36.65 -35.18
N PHE A 107 0.40 -37.01 -35.70
CA PHE A 107 -0.92 -36.82 -35.06
C PHE A 107 -1.02 -37.31 -33.59
N ASP A 108 -0.38 -38.43 -33.25
CA ASP A 108 -0.43 -39.00 -31.89
C ASP A 108 0.29 -38.13 -30.83
N ASN A 109 1.28 -37.34 -31.23
CA ASN A 109 2.00 -36.43 -30.35
C ASN A 109 1.32 -35.05 -30.22
N ILE A 110 0.39 -34.71 -31.14
CA ILE A 110 -0.31 -33.42 -31.10
C ILE A 110 -1.18 -33.34 -29.85
N ILE A 111 -1.88 -34.40 -29.49
CA ILE A 111 -2.73 -34.42 -28.28
C ILE A 111 -1.90 -34.23 -27.02
N ALA A 112 -0.77 -34.96 -26.92
CA ALA A 112 0.13 -34.79 -25.77
C ALA A 112 0.72 -33.40 -25.70
N SER A 113 1.06 -32.77 -26.80
CA SER A 113 1.54 -31.40 -26.88
C SER A 113 0.47 -30.39 -26.44
N ILE A 114 -0.76 -30.55 -26.88
CA ILE A 114 -1.90 -29.71 -26.49
C ILE A 114 -2.12 -29.80 -24.98
N ILE A 115 -2.13 -31.00 -24.40
CA ILE A 115 -2.31 -31.20 -22.95
C ILE A 115 -1.17 -30.52 -22.16
N TYR A 116 0.08 -30.66 -22.62
CA TYR A 116 1.23 -30.04 -22.03
C TYR A 116 1.12 -28.51 -22.04
N PHE A 117 0.70 -27.92 -23.17
CA PHE A 117 0.49 -26.47 -23.27
C PHE A 117 -0.63 -25.98 -22.38
N LEU A 118 -1.76 -26.69 -22.33
CA LEU A 118 -2.86 -26.36 -21.43
C LEU A 118 -2.42 -26.40 -19.97
N PHE A 119 -1.58 -27.38 -19.59
CA PHE A 119 -1.05 -27.49 -18.24
C PHE A 119 -0.11 -26.34 -17.89
N ILE A 120 0.83 -25.97 -18.77
CA ILE A 120 1.72 -24.82 -18.56
C ILE A 120 0.91 -23.53 -18.46
N TYR A 121 -0.06 -23.32 -19.36
CA TYR A 121 -0.92 -22.15 -19.34
C TYR A 121 -1.73 -22.05 -18.05
N PHE A 122 -2.26 -23.15 -17.56
CA PHE A 122 -2.93 -23.24 -16.27
C PHE A 122 -2.02 -22.86 -15.10
N LEU A 123 -0.78 -23.37 -15.06
CA LEU A 123 0.19 -23.03 -14.04
C LEU A 123 0.55 -21.54 -14.05
N LEU A 124 0.73 -20.95 -15.24
CA LEU A 124 1.02 -19.53 -15.39
C LEU A 124 -0.13 -18.65 -14.89
N ILE A 125 -1.39 -19.02 -15.24
CA ILE A 125 -2.57 -18.31 -14.73
C ILE A 125 -2.67 -18.41 -13.21
N CYS A 126 -2.56 -19.62 -12.65
CA CYS A 126 -2.65 -19.82 -11.20
C CYS A 126 -1.53 -19.09 -10.47
N GLY A 127 -0.30 -19.17 -10.96
CA GLY A 127 0.84 -18.44 -10.42
C GLY A 127 0.65 -16.92 -10.48
N GLY A 128 0.21 -16.42 -11.63
CA GLY A 128 -0.10 -15.00 -11.84
C GLY A 128 -1.20 -14.48 -10.88
N LEU A 129 -2.28 -15.24 -10.72
CA LEU A 129 -3.37 -14.89 -9.80
C LEU A 129 -2.92 -14.83 -8.35
N LEU A 130 -2.06 -15.76 -7.91
CA LEU A 130 -1.49 -15.75 -6.55
C LEU A 130 -0.60 -14.53 -6.32
N ILE A 131 0.24 -14.18 -7.28
CA ILE A 131 1.10 -13.01 -7.23
C ILE A 131 0.25 -11.75 -7.16
N VAL A 132 -0.71 -11.57 -8.06
CA VAL A 132 -1.61 -10.41 -8.08
C VAL A 132 -2.39 -10.28 -6.78
N LYS A 133 -2.86 -11.37 -6.19
CA LYS A 133 -3.57 -11.36 -4.91
C LYS A 133 -2.69 -10.86 -3.76
N ASN A 134 -1.44 -11.31 -3.67
CA ASN A 134 -0.52 -10.89 -2.63
C ASN A 134 -0.13 -9.41 -2.79
N LEU A 135 0.20 -9.01 -4.01
CA LEU A 135 0.58 -7.64 -4.33
C LEU A 135 -0.56 -6.65 -4.13
N SER A 136 -1.80 -7.03 -4.47
CA SER A 136 -2.98 -6.18 -4.22
C SER A 136 -3.26 -5.98 -2.72
N LYS A 137 -2.80 -6.89 -1.87
CA LYS A 137 -2.89 -6.73 -0.41
C LYS A 137 -1.87 -5.71 0.09
N GLU A 138 -0.61 -5.82 -0.35
CA GLU A 138 0.45 -4.88 0.01
C GLU A 138 0.17 -3.47 -0.52
N ASP A 139 -0.32 -3.35 -1.76
CA ASP A 139 -0.72 -2.07 -2.34
C ASP A 139 -1.83 -1.39 -1.53
N ARG A 140 -2.82 -2.15 -1.07
CA ARG A 140 -3.87 -1.62 -0.17
C ARG A 140 -3.31 -1.15 1.16
N GLU A 141 -2.38 -1.90 1.76
CA GLU A 141 -1.73 -1.49 3.00
C GLU A 141 -0.91 -0.21 2.83
N GLN A 142 -0.17 -0.11 1.73
CA GLN A 142 0.59 1.09 1.40
C GLN A 142 -0.31 2.30 1.15
N LYS A 143 -1.38 2.15 0.37
CA LYS A 143 -2.37 3.21 0.15
C LYS A 143 -3.02 3.68 1.45
N ARG A 144 -3.32 2.78 2.39
CA ARG A 144 -3.85 3.16 3.70
C ARG A 144 -2.82 3.92 4.55
N ASN A 145 -1.57 3.49 4.52
CA ASN A 145 -0.50 4.22 5.19
C ASN A 145 -0.32 5.62 4.57
N GLN A 146 -0.38 5.73 3.25
CA GLN A 146 -0.30 7.00 2.55
C GLN A 146 -1.46 7.94 2.91
N LEU A 147 -2.70 7.44 2.94
CA LEU A 147 -3.86 8.21 3.39
C LEU A 147 -3.68 8.72 4.82
N PHE A 148 -3.24 7.87 5.74
CA PHE A 148 -2.95 8.26 7.11
C PHE A 148 -1.94 9.42 7.19
N TYR A 149 -0.82 9.34 6.45
CA TYR A 149 0.17 10.41 6.43
C TYR A 149 -0.33 11.66 5.71
N ASN A 150 -1.18 11.53 4.68
CA ASN A 150 -1.81 12.68 4.03
C ASN A 150 -2.73 13.43 4.98
N ASP A 151 -3.59 12.74 5.71
CA ASP A 151 -4.52 13.35 6.65
C ASP A 151 -3.77 14.05 7.80
N ILE A 152 -2.73 13.42 8.36
CA ILE A 152 -1.89 14.09 9.36
C ILE A 152 -1.21 15.32 8.77
N TYR A 153 -0.68 15.24 7.56
CA TYR A 153 -0.03 16.37 6.89
C TYR A 153 -0.99 17.56 6.75
N GLU A 154 -2.22 17.31 6.32
CA GLU A 154 -3.23 18.36 6.20
C GLU A 154 -3.57 19.01 7.55
N ILE A 155 -3.69 18.20 8.61
CA ILE A 155 -3.95 18.71 9.97
C ILE A 155 -2.78 19.59 10.43
N VAL A 156 -1.54 19.16 10.22
CA VAL A 156 -0.33 19.92 10.56
C VAL A 156 -0.26 21.21 9.77
N GLN A 157 -0.52 21.16 8.47
CA GLN A 157 -0.50 22.35 7.61
C GLN A 157 -1.52 23.39 8.07
N LYS A 158 -2.77 22.98 8.33
CA LYS A 158 -3.83 23.86 8.84
C LYS A 158 -3.43 24.52 10.18
N GLU A 159 -2.76 23.79 11.06
CA GLU A 159 -2.30 24.33 12.33
C GLU A 159 -1.16 25.34 12.16
N ILE A 160 -0.21 25.10 11.24
CA ILE A 160 0.85 26.05 10.89
C ILE A 160 0.27 27.36 10.34
N GLU A 161 -0.65 27.25 9.38
CA GLU A 161 -1.34 28.39 8.77
C GLU A 161 -2.11 29.20 9.81
N LYS A 162 -2.82 28.53 10.71
CA LYS A 162 -3.53 29.16 11.81
C LYS A 162 -2.58 29.96 12.70
N ARG A 163 -1.44 29.38 13.10
CA ARG A 163 -0.46 30.06 13.96
C ARG A 163 0.23 31.22 13.25
N SER A 164 0.50 31.09 11.93
CA SER A 164 1.10 32.19 11.17
C SER A 164 0.14 33.38 11.05
N ASN A 165 -1.15 33.15 10.83
CA ASN A 165 -2.15 34.21 10.74
C ASN A 165 -2.32 34.97 12.07
N TYR A 166 -2.19 34.31 13.21
CA TYR A 166 -2.20 34.99 14.51
C TYR A 166 -0.98 35.87 14.74
N THR A 167 0.18 35.56 14.15
CA THR A 167 1.40 36.35 14.28
C THR A 167 1.34 37.66 13.48
N TYR A 168 0.51 37.76 12.45
CA TYR A 168 0.32 38.98 11.66
C TYR A 168 -0.76 39.95 12.23
N LEU A 169 -1.48 39.55 13.28
CA LEU A 169 -2.54 40.34 13.88
C LEU A 169 -2.12 41.02 15.20
N ILE A 170 -0.88 40.83 15.60
CA ILE A 170 -0.23 41.50 16.77
C ILE A 170 0.90 42.40 16.27
#